data_f285517cabea4483dd13ef2ab5d19138
#
_entry.id   f285517cabea4483dd13ef2ab5d19138
#
_cell.length_a   1.000
_cell.length_b   1.000
_cell.length_c   1.000
_cell.angle_alpha   90.00
_cell.angle_beta   90.00
_cell.angle_gamma   90.00
#
_symmetry.space_group_name_H-M   'P 1'
#
loop_
_entity.id
_entity.type
_entity.pdbx_description
1 polymer ?
#
loop_
_entity_poly.entity_id
_entity_poly.type
_entity_poly.pdbx_seq_one_letter_code
_entity_poly.pdbx_strand_id
1 'polypeptide(L)'
;MVLAIDAGNTRVKWGLHDGARWRARAWVATAQAGRLKAVLARLPAPELIVIANVAGSVFGDKLRQALPAAATRWLKSTRAQAGIRSSYATPAQLGVDRWAALIGAYRLFGAAAVVVNAGTALTVDALTADGVFAGGMIVPGVELMRKALQENTAGLQRRTGKFSFFPDATGDAIMSGAINASCGAIERMARFLEDAGQAAPLCVISGGGAALLAPQLNLEVKLVDNLVLEGLLTIARDDGFAARAIQKT
;
A
#
# COMPACT_ATOMS: atom_id res chain seq x y z
N MET A 1 -18.58 2.61 13.62
CA MET A 1 -17.19 2.16 13.40
C MET A 1 -16.98 1.71 11.97
N VAL A 2 -15.77 1.91 11.41
CA VAL A 2 -15.38 1.48 10.06
C VAL A 2 -14.33 0.38 10.18
N LEU A 3 -14.55 -0.74 9.51
CA LEU A 3 -13.56 -1.80 9.31
C LEU A 3 -12.95 -1.63 7.90
N ALA A 4 -11.68 -1.27 7.81
CA ALA A 4 -10.93 -1.21 6.57
C ALA A 4 -10.14 -2.52 6.36
N ILE A 5 -10.17 -3.09 5.14
CA ILE A 5 -9.48 -4.33 4.81
C ILE A 5 -8.69 -4.15 3.51
N ASP A 6 -7.39 -4.42 3.58
CA ASP A 6 -6.46 -4.50 2.45
C ASP A 6 -6.11 -5.99 2.20
N ALA A 7 -6.74 -6.58 1.20
CA ALA A 7 -6.57 -7.98 0.83
C ALA A 7 -5.53 -8.11 -0.30
N GLY A 8 -4.27 -8.26 0.08
CA GLY A 8 -3.14 -8.49 -0.81
C GLY A 8 -2.85 -9.98 -1.04
N ASN A 9 -1.98 -10.28 -2.03
CA ASN A 9 -1.60 -11.65 -2.39
C ASN A 9 -0.89 -12.42 -1.26
N THR A 10 -0.15 -11.73 -0.39
CA THR A 10 0.65 -12.36 0.68
C THR A 10 -0.01 -12.17 2.06
N ARG A 11 -0.62 -11.03 2.31
CA ARG A 11 -1.21 -10.65 3.60
C ARG A 11 -2.55 -9.97 3.41
N VAL A 12 -3.48 -10.26 4.32
CA VAL A 12 -4.71 -9.48 4.52
C VAL A 12 -4.48 -8.60 5.74
N LYS A 13 -4.37 -7.31 5.54
CA LYS A 13 -4.27 -6.31 6.61
C LYS A 13 -5.68 -5.78 6.90
N TRP A 14 -5.96 -5.46 8.14
CA TRP A 14 -7.22 -4.86 8.53
C TRP A 14 -7.05 -3.87 9.67
N GLY A 15 -7.98 -2.94 9.79
CA GLY A 15 -8.04 -2.01 10.90
C GLY A 15 -9.48 -1.60 11.20
N LEU A 16 -9.81 -1.50 12.49
CA LEU A 16 -11.07 -0.99 12.99
C LEU A 16 -10.88 0.44 13.51
N HIS A 17 -11.60 1.39 12.95
CA HIS A 17 -11.56 2.81 13.30
C HIS A 17 -12.89 3.28 13.91
N ASP A 18 -12.85 4.03 15.01
CA ASP A 18 -14.04 4.49 15.74
C ASP A 18 -14.56 5.88 15.32
N GLY A 19 -13.92 6.48 14.33
CA GLY A 19 -14.18 7.87 13.91
C GLY A 19 -13.04 8.80 14.32
N ALA A 20 -12.43 8.61 15.50
CA ALA A 20 -11.33 9.42 16.03
C ALA A 20 -9.96 8.73 15.84
N ARG A 21 -9.87 7.43 16.09
CA ARG A 21 -8.60 6.68 16.07
C ARG A 21 -8.77 5.22 15.66
N TRP A 22 -7.69 4.60 15.25
CA TRP A 22 -7.61 3.16 15.07
C TRP A 22 -7.67 2.45 16.43
N ARG A 23 -8.68 1.61 16.62
CA ARG A 23 -8.89 0.81 17.87
C ARG A 23 -8.10 -0.49 17.82
N ALA A 24 -7.97 -1.07 16.64
CA ALA A 24 -7.20 -2.28 16.40
C ALA A 24 -6.68 -2.27 14.96
N ARG A 25 -5.47 -2.78 14.77
CA ARG A 25 -4.87 -3.05 13.45
C ARG A 25 -4.07 -4.34 13.55
N ALA A 26 -4.23 -5.20 12.56
CA ALA A 26 -3.44 -6.42 12.46
C ALA A 26 -3.43 -6.95 11.01
N TRP A 27 -2.80 -8.08 10.83
CA TRP A 27 -2.79 -8.81 9.57
C TRP A 27 -2.81 -10.31 9.79
N VAL A 28 -3.25 -11.04 8.76
CA VAL A 28 -3.12 -12.49 8.65
C VAL A 28 -2.48 -12.83 7.30
N ALA A 29 -1.74 -13.93 7.22
CA ALA A 29 -1.27 -14.42 5.93
C ALA A 29 -2.47 -14.80 5.05
N THR A 30 -2.45 -14.44 3.76
CA THR A 30 -3.55 -14.74 2.83
C THR A 30 -3.82 -16.23 2.74
N ALA A 31 -2.77 -17.07 2.82
CA ALA A 31 -2.90 -18.53 2.92
C ALA A 31 -3.63 -19.00 4.21
N GLN A 32 -3.70 -18.16 5.25
CA GLN A 32 -4.35 -18.46 6.53
C GLN A 32 -5.65 -17.64 6.73
N ALA A 33 -6.24 -17.12 5.66
CA ALA A 33 -7.43 -16.28 5.72
C ALA A 33 -8.63 -16.93 6.41
N GLY A 34 -8.69 -18.26 6.52
CA GLY A 34 -9.70 -18.96 7.33
C GLY A 34 -9.73 -18.50 8.81
N ARG A 35 -8.61 -18.00 9.33
CA ARG A 35 -8.54 -17.42 10.69
C ARG A 35 -9.22 -16.05 10.80
N LEU A 36 -9.41 -15.36 9.68
CA LEU A 36 -9.92 -13.99 9.67
C LEU A 36 -11.31 -13.90 10.29
N LYS A 37 -12.20 -14.87 10.02
CA LYS A 37 -13.55 -14.92 10.60
C LYS A 37 -13.50 -14.89 12.13
N ALA A 38 -12.68 -15.73 12.74
CA ALA A 38 -12.55 -15.81 14.21
C ALA A 38 -11.91 -14.55 14.80
N VAL A 39 -11.00 -13.91 14.07
CA VAL A 39 -10.37 -12.65 14.47
C VAL A 39 -11.38 -11.50 14.43
N LEU A 40 -12.09 -11.36 13.31
CA LEU A 40 -13.07 -10.28 13.11
C LEU A 40 -14.28 -10.42 14.04
N ALA A 41 -14.69 -11.63 14.38
CA ALA A 41 -15.80 -11.89 15.31
C ALA A 41 -15.53 -11.39 16.75
N ARG A 42 -14.28 -11.14 17.12
CA ARG A 42 -13.88 -10.60 18.43
C ARG A 42 -13.87 -9.09 18.47
N LEU A 43 -14.01 -8.42 17.31
CA LEU A 43 -14.02 -6.97 17.22
C LEU A 43 -15.44 -6.44 17.54
N PRO A 44 -15.55 -5.20 18.04
CA PRO A 44 -16.81 -4.50 18.05
C PRO A 44 -17.41 -4.45 16.66
N ALA A 45 -18.73 -4.60 16.54
CA ALA A 45 -19.43 -4.65 15.26
C ALA A 45 -19.19 -3.35 14.46
N PRO A 46 -18.65 -3.43 13.23
CA PRO A 46 -18.53 -2.27 12.36
C PRO A 46 -19.91 -1.92 11.76
N GLU A 47 -20.11 -0.66 11.45
CA GLU A 47 -21.27 -0.19 10.69
C GLU A 47 -21.01 -0.23 9.19
N LEU A 48 -19.73 -0.06 8.82
CA LEU A 48 -19.29 -0.09 7.43
C LEU A 48 -17.98 -0.88 7.32
N ILE A 49 -17.88 -1.71 6.28
CA ILE A 49 -16.66 -2.41 5.88
C ILE A 49 -16.23 -1.87 4.52
N VAL A 50 -15.00 -1.39 4.38
CA VAL A 50 -14.42 -0.93 3.11
C VAL A 50 -13.23 -1.81 2.76
N ILE A 51 -13.20 -2.35 1.54
CA ILE A 51 -12.28 -3.41 1.15
C ILE A 51 -11.56 -3.04 -0.15
N ALA A 52 -10.22 -3.05 -0.12
CA ALA A 52 -9.38 -3.19 -1.30
C ALA A 52 -8.99 -4.66 -1.46
N ASN A 53 -9.26 -5.27 -2.61
CA ASN A 53 -8.91 -6.66 -2.89
C ASN A 53 -8.14 -6.78 -4.19
N VAL A 54 -6.89 -7.18 -4.11
CA VAL A 54 -6.01 -7.53 -5.23
C VAL A 54 -5.56 -9.00 -5.21
N ALA A 55 -6.12 -9.81 -4.29
CA ALA A 55 -5.85 -11.25 -4.17
C ALA A 55 -6.74 -12.12 -5.07
N GLY A 56 -7.51 -11.49 -5.98
CA GLY A 56 -8.36 -12.18 -6.95
C GLY A 56 -9.80 -12.43 -6.48
N SER A 57 -10.67 -12.84 -7.41
CA SER A 57 -12.10 -13.03 -7.16
C SER A 57 -12.38 -14.21 -6.22
N VAL A 58 -11.69 -15.33 -6.39
CA VAL A 58 -11.84 -16.52 -5.53
C VAL A 58 -11.53 -16.18 -4.07
N PHE A 59 -10.50 -15.37 -3.84
CA PHE A 59 -10.20 -14.88 -2.49
C PHE A 59 -11.28 -13.93 -1.99
N GLY A 60 -11.80 -13.06 -2.84
CA GLY A 60 -12.91 -12.16 -2.53
C GLY A 60 -14.15 -12.89 -2.02
N ASP A 61 -14.49 -14.04 -2.62
CA ASP A 61 -15.63 -14.85 -2.19
C ASP A 61 -15.40 -15.50 -0.82
N LYS A 62 -14.19 -16.00 -0.55
CA LYS A 62 -13.81 -16.50 0.77
C LYS A 62 -13.86 -15.36 1.82
N LEU A 63 -13.40 -14.18 1.46
CA LEU A 63 -13.42 -13.02 2.35
C LEU A 63 -14.86 -12.64 2.70
N ARG A 64 -15.80 -12.62 1.73
CA ARG A 64 -17.23 -12.33 1.99
C ARG A 64 -17.82 -13.24 3.08
N GLN A 65 -17.46 -14.54 3.08
CA GLN A 65 -17.94 -15.50 4.08
C GLN A 65 -17.34 -15.29 5.48
N ALA A 66 -16.22 -14.57 5.56
CA ALA A 66 -15.53 -14.29 6.83
C ALA A 66 -15.93 -12.95 7.45
N LEU A 67 -16.63 -12.08 6.70
CA LEU A 67 -16.99 -10.74 7.18
C LEU A 67 -18.12 -10.80 8.21
N PRO A 68 -18.11 -9.91 9.23
CA PRO A 68 -19.27 -9.67 10.07
C PRO A 68 -20.41 -9.03 9.27
N ALA A 69 -21.65 -9.15 9.77
CA ALA A 69 -22.82 -8.53 9.15
C ALA A 69 -22.71 -7.00 9.28
N ALA A 70 -22.46 -6.33 8.15
CA ALA A 70 -22.38 -4.87 8.07
C ALA A 70 -22.52 -4.44 6.60
N ALA A 71 -22.81 -3.16 6.37
CA ALA A 71 -22.72 -2.57 5.04
C ALA A 71 -21.32 -2.74 4.51
N THR A 72 -21.16 -3.32 3.32
CA THR A 72 -19.85 -3.65 2.77
C THR A 72 -19.66 -3.00 1.41
N ARG A 73 -18.54 -2.29 1.25
CA ARG A 73 -18.11 -1.66 0.01
C ARG A 73 -16.80 -2.28 -0.48
N TRP A 74 -16.81 -2.78 -1.68
CA TRP A 74 -15.62 -3.20 -2.42
C TRP A 74 -15.12 -2.02 -3.25
N LEU A 75 -13.89 -1.60 -2.97
CA LEU A 75 -13.28 -0.49 -3.69
C LEU A 75 -13.10 -0.83 -5.17
N LYS A 76 -13.31 0.17 -6.01
CA LYS A 76 -12.95 0.16 -7.44
C LYS A 76 -12.14 1.41 -7.73
N SER A 77 -11.11 1.27 -8.55
CA SER A 77 -10.37 2.43 -9.05
C SER A 77 -11.21 3.16 -10.09
N THR A 78 -11.34 4.47 -9.93
CA THR A 78 -12.21 5.33 -10.72
C THR A 78 -11.43 6.51 -11.30
N ARG A 79 -12.06 7.29 -12.19
CA ARG A 79 -11.44 8.49 -12.77
C ARG A 79 -11.12 9.55 -11.71
N ALA A 80 -12.00 9.72 -10.72
CA ALA A 80 -11.81 10.66 -9.62
C ALA A 80 -12.51 10.14 -8.35
N GLN A 81 -11.91 10.32 -7.19
CA GLN A 81 -12.47 9.97 -5.89
C GLN A 81 -11.66 10.64 -4.78
N ALA A 82 -12.34 11.09 -3.72
CA ALA A 82 -11.73 11.62 -2.50
C ALA A 82 -10.61 12.66 -2.74
N GLY A 83 -10.85 13.57 -3.68
CA GLY A 83 -9.95 14.68 -3.99
C GLY A 83 -8.83 14.36 -4.98
N ILE A 84 -8.67 13.12 -5.44
CA ILE A 84 -7.66 12.79 -6.45
C ILE A 84 -8.28 12.36 -7.79
N ARG A 85 -7.49 12.47 -8.85
CA ARG A 85 -7.85 12.09 -10.24
C ARG A 85 -6.81 11.15 -10.81
N SER A 86 -7.24 10.18 -11.61
CA SER A 86 -6.34 9.25 -12.31
C SER A 86 -6.12 9.68 -13.75
N SER A 87 -4.87 9.73 -14.21
CA SER A 87 -4.51 9.92 -15.61
C SER A 87 -4.52 8.63 -16.43
N TYR A 88 -4.72 7.47 -15.82
CA TYR A 88 -4.82 6.21 -16.57
C TYR A 88 -5.93 6.29 -17.62
N ALA A 89 -5.65 5.85 -18.85
CA ALA A 89 -6.64 5.77 -19.92
C ALA A 89 -7.85 4.94 -19.48
N THR A 90 -7.60 3.81 -18.84
CA THR A 90 -8.61 2.93 -18.24
C THR A 90 -8.40 2.86 -16.72
N PRO A 91 -9.09 3.69 -15.91
CA PRO A 91 -8.90 3.74 -14.47
C PRO A 91 -9.05 2.39 -13.75
N ALA A 92 -9.94 1.52 -14.25
CA ALA A 92 -10.16 0.19 -13.68
C ALA A 92 -8.94 -0.77 -13.75
N GLN A 93 -7.93 -0.45 -14.56
CA GLN A 93 -6.67 -1.21 -14.62
C GLN A 93 -5.71 -0.87 -13.47
N LEU A 94 -5.92 0.26 -12.77
CA LEU A 94 -5.14 0.59 -11.59
C LEU A 94 -5.52 -0.34 -10.44
N GLY A 95 -4.54 -0.97 -9.80
CA GLY A 95 -4.76 -1.76 -8.59
C GLY A 95 -5.46 -0.95 -7.51
N VAL A 96 -6.52 -1.50 -6.92
CA VAL A 96 -7.33 -0.79 -5.92
C VAL A 96 -6.55 -0.46 -4.65
N ASP A 97 -5.53 -1.24 -4.31
CA ASP A 97 -4.57 -0.98 -3.24
C ASP A 97 -3.72 0.26 -3.52
N ARG A 98 -3.22 0.41 -4.76
CA ARG A 98 -2.49 1.61 -5.21
C ARG A 98 -3.40 2.85 -5.19
N TRP A 99 -4.65 2.70 -5.68
CA TRP A 99 -5.64 3.78 -5.64
C TRP A 99 -5.93 4.24 -4.22
N ALA A 100 -6.15 3.31 -3.29
CA ALA A 100 -6.34 3.64 -1.88
C ALA A 100 -5.09 4.30 -1.27
N ALA A 101 -3.87 3.79 -1.56
CA ALA A 101 -2.63 4.38 -1.06
C ALA A 101 -2.44 5.83 -1.53
N LEU A 102 -2.74 6.13 -2.81
CA LEU A 102 -2.70 7.49 -3.36
C LEU A 102 -3.68 8.43 -2.65
N ILE A 103 -4.93 7.99 -2.41
CA ILE A 103 -5.93 8.73 -1.64
C ILE A 103 -5.43 8.99 -0.22
N GLY A 104 -4.86 7.96 0.43
CA GLY A 104 -4.29 8.08 1.78
C GLY A 104 -3.15 9.08 1.85
N ALA A 105 -2.22 9.03 0.90
CA ALA A 105 -1.09 9.95 0.81
C ALA A 105 -1.55 11.39 0.61
N TYR A 106 -2.46 11.61 -0.34
CA TYR A 106 -3.02 12.94 -0.59
C TYR A 106 -3.74 13.52 0.62
N ARG A 107 -4.54 12.69 1.30
CA ARG A 107 -5.27 13.12 2.50
C ARG A 107 -4.35 13.48 3.66
N LEU A 108 -3.24 12.77 3.84
CA LEU A 108 -2.31 12.97 4.94
C LEU A 108 -1.37 14.16 4.72
N PHE A 109 -0.95 14.40 3.47
CA PHE A 109 0.13 15.35 3.20
C PHE A 109 -0.25 16.50 2.27
N GLY A 110 -1.23 16.37 1.38
CA GLY A 110 -1.70 17.41 0.46
C GLY A 110 -0.60 18.02 -0.41
N ALA A 111 0.40 17.21 -0.80
CA ALA A 111 1.59 17.66 -1.50
C ALA A 111 1.94 16.71 -2.65
N ALA A 112 2.81 17.16 -3.56
CA ALA A 112 3.42 16.27 -4.54
C ALA A 112 4.17 15.15 -3.84
N ALA A 113 3.97 13.90 -4.30
CA ALA A 113 4.57 12.75 -3.64
C ALA A 113 4.87 11.60 -4.59
N VAL A 114 5.95 10.90 -4.30
CA VAL A 114 6.16 9.52 -4.74
C VAL A 114 5.55 8.61 -3.68
N VAL A 115 4.43 7.96 -4.04
CA VAL A 115 3.70 7.07 -3.13
C VAL A 115 4.20 5.64 -3.34
N VAL A 116 4.78 5.06 -2.29
CA VAL A 116 5.50 3.79 -2.36
C VAL A 116 4.85 2.74 -1.47
N ASN A 117 4.56 1.58 -2.04
CA ASN A 117 4.19 0.40 -1.27
C ASN A 117 5.26 -0.68 -1.42
N ALA A 118 6.12 -0.81 -0.40
CA ALA A 118 7.23 -1.77 -0.37
C ALA A 118 6.76 -3.13 0.15
N GLY A 119 6.11 -3.90 -0.73
CA GLY A 119 5.58 -5.23 -0.46
C GLY A 119 6.31 -6.34 -1.23
N THR A 120 5.57 -7.40 -1.57
CA THR A 120 6.04 -8.47 -2.48
C THR A 120 6.39 -7.89 -3.85
N ALA A 121 5.53 -7.03 -4.41
CA ALA A 121 5.89 -6.07 -5.42
C ALA A 121 6.18 -4.72 -4.74
N LEU A 122 7.09 -3.95 -5.33
CA LEU A 122 7.29 -2.55 -5.01
C LEU A 122 6.49 -1.73 -6.04
N THR A 123 5.51 -0.96 -5.60
CA THR A 123 4.82 0.02 -6.44
C THR A 123 5.33 1.42 -6.15
N VAL A 124 5.53 2.21 -7.18
CA VAL A 124 6.10 3.56 -7.12
C VAL A 124 5.22 4.47 -7.96
N ASP A 125 4.40 5.27 -7.32
CA ASP A 125 3.31 6.03 -7.92
C ASP A 125 3.54 7.53 -7.82
N ALA A 126 3.42 8.25 -8.93
CA ALA A 126 3.57 9.70 -8.98
C ALA A 126 2.23 10.38 -8.69
N LEU A 127 2.20 11.21 -7.64
CA LEU A 127 1.07 12.05 -7.26
C LEU A 127 1.50 13.51 -7.29
N THR A 128 0.78 14.33 -8.06
CA THR A 128 1.04 15.78 -8.12
C THR A 128 0.42 16.52 -6.94
N ALA A 129 0.85 17.75 -6.69
CA ALA A 129 0.34 18.58 -5.58
C ALA A 129 -1.17 18.94 -5.73
N ASP A 130 -1.69 18.95 -6.97
CA ASP A 130 -3.12 19.17 -7.25
C ASP A 130 -3.95 17.87 -7.29
N GLY A 131 -3.38 16.76 -6.79
CA GLY A 131 -4.09 15.50 -6.61
C GLY A 131 -4.24 14.67 -7.90
N VAL A 132 -3.33 14.81 -8.87
CA VAL A 132 -3.35 13.94 -10.06
C VAL A 132 -2.38 12.77 -9.87
N PHE A 133 -2.91 11.55 -9.94
CA PHE A 133 -2.08 10.37 -10.17
C PHE A 133 -1.58 10.41 -11.63
N ALA A 134 -0.32 10.77 -11.83
CA ALA A 134 0.27 10.95 -13.15
C ALA A 134 0.71 9.65 -13.83
N GLY A 135 0.85 8.58 -13.03
CA GLY A 135 1.30 7.26 -13.48
C GLY A 135 2.20 6.60 -12.44
N GLY A 136 2.64 5.37 -12.71
CA GLY A 136 3.49 4.67 -11.76
C GLY A 136 4.15 3.44 -12.33
N MET A 137 5.07 2.87 -11.55
CA MET A 137 5.86 1.68 -11.87
C MET A 137 5.53 0.55 -10.90
N ILE A 138 5.64 -0.67 -11.37
CA ILE A 138 5.59 -1.89 -10.56
C ILE A 138 6.87 -2.66 -10.84
N VAL A 139 7.66 -2.90 -9.79
CA VAL A 139 8.87 -3.70 -9.86
C VAL A 139 8.84 -4.80 -8.81
N PRO A 140 9.62 -5.88 -8.93
CA PRO A 140 9.71 -6.87 -7.86
C PRO A 140 10.19 -6.21 -6.56
N GLY A 141 9.59 -6.57 -5.42
CA GLY A 141 10.13 -6.14 -4.12
C GLY A 141 11.46 -6.82 -3.80
N VAL A 142 12.19 -6.30 -2.80
CA VAL A 142 13.54 -6.76 -2.43
C VAL A 142 13.62 -8.28 -2.26
N GLU A 143 12.69 -8.87 -1.51
CA GLU A 143 12.69 -10.32 -1.30
C GLU A 143 12.36 -11.11 -2.56
N LEU A 144 11.49 -10.60 -3.44
CA LEU A 144 11.18 -11.25 -4.71
C LEU A 144 12.38 -11.20 -5.67
N MET A 145 13.11 -10.07 -5.73
CA MET A 145 14.36 -9.97 -6.51
C MET A 145 15.40 -10.97 -6.03
N ARG A 146 15.61 -11.06 -4.71
CA ARG A 146 16.55 -12.02 -4.11
C ARG A 146 16.17 -13.46 -4.42
N LYS A 147 14.90 -13.79 -4.25
CA LYS A 147 14.35 -15.11 -4.54
C LYS A 147 14.51 -15.48 -6.02
N ALA A 148 14.25 -14.55 -6.93
CA ALA A 148 14.41 -14.76 -8.36
C ALA A 148 15.86 -15.10 -8.73
N LEU A 149 16.85 -14.43 -8.14
CA LEU A 149 18.28 -14.77 -8.33
C LEU A 149 18.61 -16.15 -7.75
N GLN A 150 18.10 -16.48 -6.58
CA GLN A 150 18.33 -17.77 -5.93
C GLN A 150 17.76 -18.96 -6.71
N GLU A 151 16.61 -18.79 -7.34
CA GLU A 151 15.91 -19.84 -8.08
C GLU A 151 16.44 -20.02 -9.50
N ASN A 152 16.96 -18.95 -10.12
CA ASN A 152 17.31 -18.96 -11.55
C ASN A 152 18.83 -18.92 -11.79
N THR A 153 19.69 -19.03 -10.75
CA THR A 153 21.13 -19.05 -10.92
C THR A 153 21.79 -20.14 -10.08
N ALA A 154 22.72 -20.90 -10.65
CA ALA A 154 23.35 -22.04 -9.98
C ALA A 154 24.28 -21.62 -8.82
N GLY A 155 24.89 -20.42 -8.90
CA GLY A 155 25.92 -19.95 -7.95
C GLY A 155 25.43 -19.05 -6.82
N LEU A 156 24.13 -18.63 -6.83
CA LEU A 156 23.62 -17.62 -5.90
C LEU A 156 22.62 -18.18 -4.87
N GLN A 157 22.66 -19.51 -4.62
CA GLN A 157 21.69 -20.17 -3.74
C GLN A 157 21.83 -19.73 -2.27
N ARG A 158 20.66 -19.44 -1.64
CA ARG A 158 20.42 -19.22 -0.19
C ARG A 158 21.48 -18.39 0.55
N ARG A 159 21.92 -17.28 -0.01
CA ARG A 159 22.84 -16.38 0.67
C ARG A 159 22.07 -15.30 1.43
N THR A 160 22.26 -15.25 2.74
CA THR A 160 21.87 -14.08 3.55
C THR A 160 22.86 -12.95 3.26
N GLY A 161 22.40 -11.71 3.36
CA GLY A 161 23.25 -10.55 3.16
C GLY A 161 22.69 -9.33 3.87
N LYS A 162 23.54 -8.35 4.10
CA LYS A 162 23.23 -7.02 4.62
C LYS A 162 23.51 -5.95 3.56
N PHE A 163 22.94 -4.79 3.73
CA PHE A 163 23.25 -3.64 2.87
C PHE A 163 24.70 -3.18 3.11
N SER A 164 25.41 -2.91 2.03
CA SER A 164 26.72 -2.26 2.01
C SER A 164 26.86 -1.38 0.77
N PHE A 165 27.53 -0.24 0.88
CA PHE A 165 27.85 0.62 -0.27
C PHE A 165 28.77 -0.09 -1.28
N PHE A 166 29.77 -0.80 -0.77
CA PHE A 166 30.74 -1.59 -1.55
C PHE A 166 30.77 -3.00 -0.97
N PRO A 167 29.82 -3.88 -1.39
CA PRO A 167 29.75 -5.23 -0.86
C PRO A 167 30.95 -6.07 -1.31
N ASP A 168 31.57 -6.77 -0.37
CA ASP A 168 32.73 -7.67 -0.56
C ASP A 168 32.32 -9.15 -0.49
N ALA A 169 31.04 -9.44 -0.30
CA ALA A 169 30.47 -10.78 -0.26
C ALA A 169 29.26 -10.90 -1.18
N THR A 170 29.07 -12.07 -1.80
CA THR A 170 27.97 -12.30 -2.76
C THR A 170 26.60 -12.07 -2.13
N GLY A 171 26.39 -12.48 -0.87
CA GLY A 171 25.10 -12.23 -0.18
C GLY A 171 24.80 -10.75 -0.01
N ASP A 172 25.82 -9.97 0.38
CA ASP A 172 25.72 -8.52 0.54
C ASP A 172 25.54 -7.82 -0.82
N ALA A 173 26.19 -8.32 -1.87
CA ALA A 173 26.00 -7.80 -3.23
C ALA A 173 24.56 -8.00 -3.73
N ILE A 174 23.97 -9.17 -3.50
CA ILE A 174 22.57 -9.46 -3.84
C ILE A 174 21.62 -8.55 -3.06
N MET A 175 21.81 -8.41 -1.75
CA MET A 175 20.98 -7.55 -0.90
C MET A 175 21.11 -6.07 -1.31
N SER A 176 22.34 -5.58 -1.44
CA SER A 176 22.61 -4.19 -1.83
C SER A 176 22.08 -3.87 -3.22
N GLY A 177 22.21 -4.80 -4.17
CA GLY A 177 21.66 -4.68 -5.51
C GLY A 177 20.13 -4.53 -5.52
N ALA A 178 19.42 -5.38 -4.76
CA ALA A 178 17.97 -5.31 -4.68
C ALA A 178 17.47 -4.01 -3.99
N ILE A 179 18.19 -3.55 -2.95
CA ILE A 179 17.87 -2.29 -2.27
C ILE A 179 18.13 -1.09 -3.21
N ASN A 180 19.30 -1.03 -3.85
CA ASN A 180 19.64 0.07 -4.76
C ASN A 180 18.72 0.11 -5.99
N ALA A 181 18.32 -1.03 -6.54
CA ALA A 181 17.34 -1.08 -7.62
C ALA A 181 15.98 -0.51 -7.19
N SER A 182 15.56 -0.81 -5.95
CA SER A 182 14.32 -0.28 -5.38
C SER A 182 14.41 1.24 -5.13
N CYS A 183 15.49 1.70 -4.50
CA CYS A 183 15.72 3.12 -4.24
C CYS A 183 15.88 3.93 -5.54
N GLY A 184 16.60 3.40 -6.51
CA GLY A 184 16.76 4.03 -7.82
C GLY A 184 15.44 4.20 -8.57
N ALA A 185 14.50 3.24 -8.47
CA ALA A 185 13.17 3.39 -9.04
C ALA A 185 12.36 4.50 -8.36
N ILE A 186 12.47 4.62 -7.03
CA ILE A 186 11.79 5.66 -6.24
C ILE A 186 12.36 7.05 -6.56
N GLU A 187 13.68 7.21 -6.52
CA GLU A 187 14.37 8.47 -6.80
C GLU A 187 14.18 8.93 -8.25
N ARG A 188 14.17 7.97 -9.20
CA ARG A 188 13.85 8.29 -10.59
C ARG A 188 12.43 8.80 -10.76
N MET A 189 11.45 8.25 -10.05
CA MET A 189 10.08 8.77 -10.08
C MET A 189 9.99 10.17 -9.47
N ALA A 190 10.72 10.43 -8.38
CA ALA A 190 10.80 11.77 -7.80
C ALA A 190 11.36 12.77 -8.82
N ARG A 191 12.42 12.41 -9.52
CA ARG A 191 12.98 13.23 -10.60
C ARG A 191 11.99 13.49 -11.72
N PHE A 192 11.20 12.51 -12.13
CA PHE A 192 10.16 12.71 -13.14
C PHE A 192 9.09 13.70 -12.68
N LEU A 193 8.72 13.70 -11.41
CA LEU A 193 7.82 14.71 -10.85
C LEU A 193 8.47 16.11 -10.84
N GLU A 194 9.74 16.22 -10.48
CA GLU A 194 10.49 17.49 -10.52
C GLU A 194 10.57 18.03 -11.95
N ASP A 195 10.94 17.18 -12.92
CA ASP A 195 11.00 17.54 -14.35
C ASP A 195 9.62 17.95 -14.89
N ALA A 196 8.53 17.44 -14.30
CA ALA A 196 7.16 17.85 -14.58
C ALA A 196 6.70 19.09 -13.81
N GLY A 197 7.60 19.79 -13.12
CA GLY A 197 7.34 21.05 -12.41
C GLY A 197 6.82 20.88 -10.98
N GLN A 198 6.87 19.68 -10.40
CA GLN A 198 6.53 19.48 -8.98
C GLN A 198 7.75 19.75 -8.11
N ALA A 199 7.66 20.72 -7.21
CA ALA A 199 8.77 21.06 -6.30
C ALA A 199 8.91 20.03 -5.17
N ALA A 200 10.13 19.51 -4.97
CA ALA A 200 10.54 18.67 -3.83
C ALA A 200 9.48 17.61 -3.42
N PRO A 201 9.16 16.65 -4.28
CA PRO A 201 8.13 15.65 -3.95
C PRO A 201 8.52 14.82 -2.73
N LEU A 202 7.57 14.60 -1.82
CA LEU A 202 7.75 13.72 -0.66
C LEU A 202 7.86 12.26 -1.11
N CYS A 203 8.65 11.45 -0.42
CA CYS A 203 8.54 9.99 -0.51
C CYS A 203 7.61 9.48 0.60
N VAL A 204 6.36 9.15 0.26
CA VAL A 204 5.42 8.55 1.21
C VAL A 204 5.47 7.04 1.06
N ILE A 205 6.13 6.37 2.00
CA ILE A 205 6.43 4.93 1.91
C ILE A 205 5.71 4.12 2.99
N SER A 206 5.14 2.99 2.57
CA SER A 206 4.47 1.99 3.42
C SER A 206 4.89 0.57 3.01
N GLY A 207 4.52 -0.41 3.83
CA GLY A 207 4.77 -1.83 3.56
C GLY A 207 5.94 -2.41 4.35
N GLY A 208 6.07 -3.74 4.31
CA GLY A 208 7.04 -4.47 5.13
C GLY A 208 8.52 -4.20 4.79
N GLY A 209 8.80 -3.73 3.58
CA GLY A 209 10.15 -3.32 3.14
C GLY A 209 10.48 -1.86 3.38
N ALA A 210 9.53 -1.05 3.86
CA ALA A 210 9.69 0.39 3.99
C ALA A 210 10.87 0.78 4.89
N ALA A 211 11.00 0.13 6.05
CA ALA A 211 12.10 0.40 7.00
C ALA A 211 13.49 0.05 6.44
N LEU A 212 13.55 -0.87 5.46
CA LEU A 212 14.81 -1.24 4.80
C LEU A 212 15.22 -0.21 3.75
N LEU A 213 14.25 0.36 3.02
CA LEU A 213 14.48 1.30 1.92
C LEU A 213 14.65 2.75 2.40
N ALA A 214 13.83 3.18 3.36
CA ALA A 214 13.76 4.57 3.81
C ALA A 214 15.14 5.18 4.18
N PRO A 215 16.04 4.49 4.90
CA PRO A 215 17.35 5.04 5.24
C PRO A 215 18.31 5.19 4.05
N GLN A 216 17.99 4.59 2.90
CA GLN A 216 18.82 4.59 1.70
C GLN A 216 18.36 5.59 0.64
N LEU A 217 17.24 6.29 0.90
CA LEU A 217 16.66 7.26 -0.02
C LEU A 217 17.21 8.66 0.26
N ASN A 218 17.60 9.35 -0.80
CA ASN A 218 18.01 10.76 -0.73
C ASN A 218 16.81 11.69 -1.00
N LEU A 219 15.71 11.48 -0.25
CA LEU A 219 14.44 12.20 -0.36
C LEU A 219 13.90 12.50 1.04
N GLU A 220 12.98 13.47 1.16
CA GLU A 220 12.20 13.60 2.39
C GLU A 220 11.20 12.45 2.51
N VAL A 221 11.45 11.54 3.46
CA VAL A 221 10.68 10.30 3.63
C VAL A 221 9.63 10.44 4.73
N LYS A 222 8.39 10.08 4.43
CA LYS A 222 7.29 9.92 5.38
C LYS A 222 6.91 8.43 5.46
N LEU A 223 7.27 7.79 6.56
CA LEU A 223 6.88 6.40 6.84
C LEU A 223 5.43 6.36 7.33
N VAL A 224 4.58 5.60 6.65
CA VAL A 224 3.19 5.38 7.04
C VAL A 224 2.95 3.88 7.22
N ASP A 225 2.51 3.46 8.39
CA ASP A 225 2.38 2.03 8.74
C ASP A 225 1.43 1.27 7.79
N ASN A 226 0.24 1.82 7.52
CA ASN A 226 -0.78 1.17 6.69
C ASN A 226 -1.48 2.19 5.77
N LEU A 227 -0.76 2.69 4.77
CA LEU A 227 -1.24 3.75 3.88
C LEU A 227 -2.53 3.38 3.13
N VAL A 228 -2.68 2.11 2.74
CA VAL A 228 -3.91 1.62 2.10
C VAL A 228 -5.11 1.74 3.05
N LEU A 229 -4.95 1.40 4.33
CA LEU A 229 -6.02 1.53 5.31
C LEU A 229 -6.41 3.01 5.55
N GLU A 230 -5.45 3.94 5.54
CA GLU A 230 -5.73 5.38 5.63
C GLU A 230 -6.56 5.85 4.43
N GLY A 231 -6.24 5.38 3.23
CA GLY A 231 -7.03 5.65 2.03
C GLY A 231 -8.46 5.08 2.09
N LEU A 232 -8.61 3.85 2.53
CA LEU A 232 -9.93 3.22 2.70
C LEU A 232 -10.78 3.96 3.75
N LEU A 233 -10.16 4.42 4.84
CA LEU A 233 -10.83 5.26 5.84
C LEU A 233 -11.25 6.61 5.25
N THR A 234 -10.40 7.23 4.44
CA THR A 234 -10.71 8.50 3.75
C THR A 234 -11.93 8.33 2.84
N ILE A 235 -11.96 7.26 2.04
CA ILE A 235 -13.10 6.93 1.16
C ILE A 235 -14.38 6.72 1.97
N ALA A 236 -14.30 6.00 3.09
CA ALA A 236 -15.45 5.79 3.97
C ALA A 236 -16.04 7.11 4.49
N ARG A 237 -15.19 8.10 4.76
CA ARG A 237 -15.58 9.43 5.25
C ARG A 237 -16.16 10.32 4.15
N ASP A 238 -15.56 10.31 2.98
CA ASP A 238 -15.98 11.12 1.82
C ASP A 238 -17.41 10.75 1.37
N ASP A 239 -17.80 9.49 1.50
CA ASP A 239 -19.14 8.99 1.20
C ASP A 239 -20.20 9.34 2.26
N GLY A 240 -19.94 10.25 3.17
CA GLY A 240 -20.91 10.75 4.15
C GLY A 240 -21.14 9.84 5.36
N PHE A 241 -20.28 8.81 5.58
CA PHE A 241 -20.39 7.96 6.75
C PHE A 241 -20.13 8.75 8.06
N ALA A 242 -19.23 9.73 8.04
CA ALA A 242 -18.96 10.60 9.19
C ALA A 242 -20.15 11.51 9.54
N ALA A 243 -20.95 11.96 8.57
CA ALA A 243 -22.08 12.84 8.81
C ALA A 243 -23.25 12.14 9.54
N ARG A 244 -23.38 10.81 9.35
CA ARG A 244 -24.45 10.02 10.01
C ARG A 244 -24.11 9.65 11.47
N ALA A 245 -22.82 9.63 11.84
CA ALA A 245 -22.40 9.33 13.20
C ALA A 245 -22.63 10.51 14.16
N ILE A 246 -22.57 11.75 13.65
CA ILE A 246 -22.78 12.98 14.44
C ILE A 246 -24.28 13.24 14.71
N GLN A 247 -25.18 12.69 13.89
CA GLN A 247 -26.65 12.85 14.08
C GLN A 247 -27.27 11.84 15.06
N LYS A 248 -26.49 10.89 15.59
CA LYS A 248 -26.95 9.87 16.54
C LYS A 248 -26.49 10.07 17.99
N THR A 249 -25.83 11.19 18.27
CA THR A 249 -25.49 11.68 19.61
C THR A 249 -26.34 12.91 19.92
#